data_b763057f1816d83686e8dd274ad2632e
#
_entry.id   b763057f1816d83686e8dd274ad2632e
#
_cell.length_a   1.000
_cell.length_b   1.000
_cell.length_c   1.000
_cell.angle_alpha   90.00
_cell.angle_beta   90.00
_cell.angle_gamma   90.00
#
_symmetry.space_group_name_H-M   'P 1'
#
loop_
_entity.id
_entity.type
_entity.pdbx_description
1 polymer ?
#
loop_
_entity_poly.entity_id
_entity_poly.type
_entity_poly.pdbx_seq_one_letter_code
_entity_poly.pdbx_strand_id
1 'polypeptide(L)'
;MTNRIYPVLFVFSFFYLFFSSLGFAQQVSVDSIPEWKIDYGSRGFEIKSSDRRYLLQIQGRVQFRFATPDDQDPVTFDDYNSQNNGQFEVNRARLKVGGNVYEPWLKYYWEYELQRSNLLDFRVMVEKWEWLKLKVGQWKVEYSRERRISSGEQGLMDRSIINRPFTVDRQQGIELYGRLKNNGILDFSYWAGMFTGTGRGTDSNDDKHLMYFGRLQWNFLGEDIGFKSTDFEFHSRPAAIIALAGVTNRSPYTRFSQSGGGFLNGFEDGVAGQYRVNQYNLETALVYNGFSWQSEWHHKQVVDRLTETNATTRMEGFYVQGGYLANALIAWWPRPLEIAARYARFTPDTEIRGDFQEEATLGFNWFFKRHKNKLTVEVSHFDYEVGNNGIDDKFRFRVQWDISF
;
A
#
# COMPACT_ATOMS: atom_id res chain seq x y z
N MET A 1 23.87 -28.58 -26.69
CA MET A 1 24.56 -27.32 -26.35
C MET A 1 23.88 -26.21 -27.13
N THR A 2 22.89 -25.55 -26.58
CA THR A 2 22.16 -24.44 -27.23
C THR A 2 21.98 -23.30 -26.25
N ASN A 3 22.66 -22.26 -26.52
CA ASN A 3 22.67 -20.87 -26.10
C ASN A 3 21.54 -20.40 -25.18
N ARG A 4 21.87 -20.19 -23.89
CA ARG A 4 21.11 -19.42 -22.91
C ARG A 4 21.84 -18.10 -22.54
N ILE A 5 22.21 -17.28 -23.51
CA ILE A 5 23.00 -16.03 -23.25
C ILE A 5 22.15 -14.75 -23.42
N TYR A 6 20.95 -14.82 -23.98
CA TYR A 6 20.21 -13.63 -24.41
C TYR A 6 19.60 -12.73 -23.30
N PRO A 7 19.15 -13.21 -22.12
CA PRO A 7 18.56 -12.31 -21.13
C PRO A 7 19.60 -11.45 -20.38
N VAL A 8 20.82 -11.92 -20.23
CA VAL A 8 21.88 -11.19 -19.51
C VAL A 8 22.40 -10.02 -20.35
N LEU A 9 22.52 -10.20 -21.66
CA LEU A 9 22.93 -9.12 -22.57
C LEU A 9 21.93 -7.97 -22.65
N PHE A 10 20.63 -8.26 -22.57
CA PHE A 10 19.59 -7.21 -22.60
C PHE A 10 19.61 -6.34 -21.34
N VAL A 11 19.84 -6.95 -20.17
CA VAL A 11 19.97 -6.21 -18.90
C VAL A 11 21.23 -5.36 -18.91
N PHE A 12 22.37 -5.87 -19.41
CA PHE A 12 23.60 -5.10 -19.48
C PHE A 12 23.52 -3.95 -20.50
N SER A 13 22.87 -4.13 -21.65
CA SER A 13 22.66 -3.06 -22.64
C SER A 13 21.73 -1.97 -22.09
N PHE A 14 20.70 -2.33 -21.33
CA PHE A 14 19.81 -1.36 -20.66
C PHE A 14 20.55 -0.57 -19.57
N PHE A 15 21.39 -1.22 -18.78
CA PHE A 15 22.24 -0.56 -17.79
C PHE A 15 23.25 0.37 -18.45
N TYR A 16 23.86 -0.01 -19.56
CA TYR A 16 24.82 0.82 -20.27
C TYR A 16 24.19 2.09 -20.87
N LEU A 17 22.97 2.02 -21.40
CA LEU A 17 22.22 3.19 -21.85
C LEU A 17 21.79 4.11 -20.70
N PHE A 18 21.54 3.57 -19.53
CA PHE A 18 21.18 4.36 -18.35
C PHE A 18 22.40 5.08 -17.74
N PHE A 19 23.57 4.46 -17.74
CA PHE A 19 24.80 5.00 -17.17
C PHE A 19 25.60 5.87 -18.16
N SER A 20 25.50 5.67 -19.46
CA SER A 20 26.18 6.51 -20.43
C SER A 20 25.71 7.97 -20.45
N SER A 21 24.50 8.24 -19.92
CA SER A 21 24.02 9.61 -19.70
C SER A 21 24.43 10.20 -18.33
N LEU A 22 25.03 9.41 -17.44
CA LEU A 22 25.54 9.83 -16.13
C LEU A 22 27.02 10.25 -16.15
N GLY A 23 27.69 10.05 -17.28
CA GLY A 23 29.15 10.20 -17.42
C GLY A 23 29.68 11.64 -17.55
N PHE A 24 28.88 12.66 -17.34
CA PHE A 24 29.39 14.02 -17.16
C PHE A 24 29.40 14.37 -15.68
N ALA A 25 30.46 13.99 -14.98
CA ALA A 25 30.86 14.68 -13.77
C ALA A 25 31.19 16.13 -14.16
N GLN A 26 30.19 16.99 -14.17
CA GLN A 26 30.39 18.42 -14.33
C GLN A 26 31.24 18.88 -13.15
N GLN A 27 32.44 19.34 -13.42
CA GLN A 27 33.31 19.98 -12.43
C GLN A 27 32.49 21.12 -11.80
N VAL A 28 32.03 20.89 -10.57
CA VAL A 28 31.29 21.89 -9.79
C VAL A 28 32.29 23.01 -9.51
N SER A 29 32.10 24.14 -10.16
CA SER A 29 32.81 25.35 -9.80
C SER A 29 32.47 25.69 -8.35
N VAL A 30 33.45 25.92 -7.54
CA VAL A 30 33.36 26.16 -6.07
C VAL A 30 32.74 27.54 -5.76
N ASP A 31 32.18 28.26 -6.74
CA ASP A 31 31.94 29.69 -6.67
C ASP A 31 30.63 30.18 -6.09
N SER A 32 29.74 29.32 -5.60
CA SER A 32 28.64 29.76 -4.74
C SER A 32 28.13 28.66 -3.85
N ILE A 33 28.34 28.80 -2.54
CA ILE A 33 27.60 28.01 -1.55
C ILE A 33 26.13 28.34 -1.73
N PRO A 34 25.25 27.37 -2.07
CA PRO A 34 23.83 27.66 -2.26
C PRO A 34 23.24 28.19 -0.95
N GLU A 35 22.41 29.23 -1.04
CA GLU A 35 21.62 29.65 0.10
C GLU A 35 20.69 28.52 0.54
N TRP A 36 20.57 28.33 1.85
CA TRP A 36 19.70 27.32 2.45
C TRP A 36 18.45 27.98 3.00
N LYS A 37 17.29 27.43 2.69
CA LYS A 37 16.00 27.85 3.20
C LYS A 37 15.41 26.78 4.08
N ILE A 38 14.98 27.17 5.29
CA ILE A 38 14.24 26.32 6.22
C ILE A 38 12.77 26.74 6.15
N ASP A 39 11.87 25.78 6.00
CA ASP A 39 10.44 25.99 5.86
C ASP A 39 9.65 24.86 6.55
N TYR A 40 8.35 25.07 6.74
CA TYR A 40 7.44 24.01 7.17
C TYR A 40 6.38 23.78 6.09
N GLY A 41 6.61 22.74 5.30
CA GLY A 41 5.79 22.41 4.13
C GLY A 41 4.72 21.35 4.38
N SER A 42 4.24 20.80 3.27
CA SER A 42 3.23 19.73 3.30
C SER A 42 3.76 18.43 3.91
N ARG A 43 5.07 18.21 3.89
CA ARG A 43 5.77 17.01 4.40
C ARG A 43 6.60 17.28 5.66
N GLY A 44 6.18 18.23 6.52
CA GLY A 44 6.88 18.57 7.75
C GLY A 44 7.96 19.64 7.54
N PHE A 45 9.06 19.53 8.27
CA PHE A 45 10.19 20.45 8.16
C PHE A 45 10.97 20.19 6.87
N GLU A 46 11.30 21.24 6.15
CA GLU A 46 12.02 21.21 4.88
C GLU A 46 13.26 22.10 4.96
N ILE A 47 14.42 21.53 4.62
CA ILE A 47 15.68 22.26 4.43
C ILE A 47 16.05 22.07 2.96
N LYS A 48 16.10 23.17 2.20
CA LYS A 48 16.34 23.14 0.75
C LYS A 48 17.38 24.14 0.30
N SER A 49 18.22 23.75 -0.66
CA SER A 49 19.14 24.65 -1.33
C SER A 49 18.39 25.51 -2.36
N SER A 50 18.90 26.75 -2.61
CA SER A 50 18.30 27.69 -3.58
C SER A 50 18.27 27.13 -5.01
N ASP A 51 19.23 26.31 -5.38
CA ASP A 51 19.33 25.61 -6.67
C ASP A 51 18.45 24.34 -6.76
N ARG A 52 17.73 23.97 -5.67
CA ARG A 52 16.86 22.78 -5.54
C ARG A 52 17.58 21.43 -5.70
N ARG A 53 18.89 21.40 -5.75
CA ARG A 53 19.67 20.16 -5.88
C ARG A 53 19.65 19.33 -4.60
N TYR A 54 19.46 19.97 -3.45
CA TYR A 54 19.38 19.31 -2.14
C TYR A 54 18.09 19.68 -1.44
N LEU A 55 17.38 18.68 -0.98
CA LEU A 55 16.19 18.80 -0.15
C LEU A 55 16.23 17.74 0.94
N LEU A 56 16.02 18.16 2.17
CA LEU A 56 15.77 17.28 3.31
C LEU A 56 14.39 17.60 3.87
N GLN A 57 13.54 16.60 3.97
CA GLN A 57 12.21 16.66 4.59
C GLN A 57 12.17 15.74 5.79
N ILE A 58 11.70 16.24 6.95
CA ILE A 58 11.56 15.47 8.19
C ILE A 58 10.11 15.61 8.66
N GLN A 59 9.44 14.49 8.88
CA GLN A 59 8.06 14.42 9.34
C GLN A 59 7.91 13.40 10.47
N GLY A 60 7.32 13.84 11.58
CA GLY A 60 6.81 12.97 12.63
C GLY A 60 5.34 12.63 12.41
N ARG A 61 4.91 11.45 12.87
CA ARG A 61 3.50 11.07 12.97
C ARG A 61 3.25 10.18 14.17
N VAL A 62 2.15 10.46 14.89
CA VAL A 62 1.67 9.66 16.01
C VAL A 62 0.20 9.37 15.83
N GLN A 63 -0.24 8.15 16.18
CA GLN A 63 -1.63 7.70 16.23
C GLN A 63 -1.94 7.18 17.61
N PHE A 64 -2.86 7.84 18.31
CA PHE A 64 -3.42 7.39 19.58
C PHE A 64 -4.75 6.72 19.30
N ARG A 65 -4.99 5.55 19.89
CA ARG A 65 -6.19 4.75 19.65
C ARG A 65 -6.78 4.24 20.95
N PHE A 66 -8.11 4.26 20.99
CA PHE A 66 -8.93 3.45 21.90
C PHE A 66 -9.68 2.43 21.04
N ALA A 67 -9.74 1.18 21.48
CA ALA A 67 -10.49 0.11 20.83
C ALA A 67 -11.22 -0.75 21.88
N THR A 68 -12.43 -1.20 21.56
CA THR A 68 -13.21 -2.14 22.36
C THR A 68 -14.07 -3.02 21.46
N PRO A 69 -14.17 -4.34 21.72
CA PRO A 69 -13.56 -5.12 22.80
C PRO A 69 -12.04 -5.28 22.63
N ASP A 70 -11.51 -5.23 21.41
CA ASP A 70 -10.08 -5.28 21.08
C ASP A 70 -9.77 -4.51 19.79
N ASP A 71 -8.48 -4.40 19.41
CA ASP A 71 -8.06 -3.68 18.18
C ASP A 71 -7.72 -4.61 17.01
N GLN A 72 -7.61 -5.92 17.22
CA GLN A 72 -7.22 -6.85 16.17
C GLN A 72 -8.43 -7.25 15.33
N ASP A 73 -8.21 -7.40 14.01
CA ASP A 73 -9.20 -7.99 13.14
C ASP A 73 -9.36 -9.48 13.50
N PRO A 74 -10.59 -9.98 13.68
CA PRO A 74 -10.83 -11.39 13.94
C PRO A 74 -10.41 -12.22 12.72
N VAL A 75 -9.74 -13.34 12.95
CA VAL A 75 -9.13 -14.18 11.91
C VAL A 75 -9.54 -15.64 12.02
N THR A 76 -9.74 -16.09 13.26
CA THR A 76 -10.18 -17.46 13.59
C THR A 76 -11.56 -17.41 14.20
N PHE A 77 -12.27 -18.52 14.20
CA PHE A 77 -13.59 -18.62 14.82
C PHE A 77 -13.58 -18.20 16.30
N ASP A 78 -12.52 -18.57 17.02
CA ASP A 78 -12.37 -18.20 18.44
C ASP A 78 -12.18 -16.68 18.63
N ASP A 79 -11.62 -15.98 17.66
CA ASP A 79 -11.45 -14.52 17.76
C ASP A 79 -12.78 -13.77 17.76
N TYR A 80 -13.82 -14.33 17.12
CA TYR A 80 -15.17 -13.73 17.08
C TYR A 80 -15.87 -13.84 18.42
N ASN A 81 -15.62 -14.93 19.16
CA ASN A 81 -16.19 -15.18 20.48
C ASN A 81 -15.34 -14.64 21.64
N SER A 82 -14.15 -14.11 21.35
CA SER A 82 -13.28 -13.61 22.41
C SER A 82 -13.86 -12.32 23.03
N GLN A 83 -13.98 -12.31 24.37
CA GLN A 83 -14.32 -11.13 25.14
C GLN A 83 -13.03 -10.51 25.67
N ASN A 84 -12.52 -9.52 24.99
CA ASN A 84 -11.35 -8.76 25.44
C ASN A 84 -11.79 -7.44 26.08
N ASN A 85 -10.94 -6.89 26.94
CA ASN A 85 -11.18 -5.58 27.54
C ASN A 85 -10.74 -4.47 26.60
N GLY A 86 -11.44 -3.34 26.63
CA GLY A 86 -11.04 -2.15 25.86
C GLY A 86 -9.64 -1.69 26.23
N GLN A 87 -8.89 -1.20 25.23
CA GLN A 87 -7.50 -0.78 25.39
C GLN A 87 -7.22 0.58 24.80
N PHE A 88 -6.28 1.30 25.42
CA PHE A 88 -5.64 2.48 24.85
C PHE A 88 -4.24 2.13 24.38
N GLU A 89 -3.86 2.63 23.20
CA GLU A 89 -2.52 2.40 22.66
C GLU A 89 -2.00 3.56 21.82
N VAL A 90 -0.67 3.65 21.75
CA VAL A 90 0.01 4.37 20.66
C VAL A 90 0.12 3.40 19.49
N ASN A 91 -0.87 3.38 18.62
CA ASN A 91 -0.92 2.41 17.53
C ASN A 91 0.27 2.56 16.56
N ARG A 92 0.71 3.81 16.29
CA ARG A 92 1.88 4.09 15.43
C ARG A 92 2.61 5.35 15.89
N ALA A 93 3.93 5.28 15.92
CA ALA A 93 4.82 6.43 16.09
C ALA A 93 5.91 6.35 15.01
N ARG A 94 5.92 7.29 14.03
CA ARG A 94 6.77 7.19 12.85
C ARG A 94 7.59 8.43 12.60
N LEU A 95 8.84 8.20 12.23
CA LEU A 95 9.74 9.19 11.67
C LEU A 95 9.90 8.92 10.18
N LYS A 96 9.72 9.97 9.37
CA LYS A 96 9.90 9.92 7.93
C LYS A 96 10.92 10.96 7.52
N VAL A 97 11.87 10.54 6.71
CA VAL A 97 12.90 11.41 6.12
C VAL A 97 12.91 11.20 4.63
N GLY A 98 12.94 12.26 3.85
CA GLY A 98 12.98 12.17 2.40
C GLY A 98 13.52 13.43 1.75
N GLY A 99 13.61 13.41 0.44
CA GLY A 99 14.10 14.56 -0.32
C GLY A 99 14.79 14.16 -1.60
N ASN A 100 15.74 15.01 -2.03
CA ASN A 100 16.61 14.74 -3.17
C ASN A 100 18.04 15.18 -2.89
N VAL A 101 19.00 14.57 -3.59
CA VAL A 101 20.44 14.88 -3.51
C VAL A 101 21.03 14.99 -4.92
N TYR A 102 21.97 15.88 -5.10
CA TYR A 102 22.70 16.18 -6.36
C TYR A 102 21.83 16.74 -7.47
N GLU A 103 20.65 16.16 -7.68
CA GLU A 103 19.69 16.54 -8.70
C GLU A 103 18.24 16.39 -8.19
N PRO A 104 17.28 17.23 -8.60
CA PRO A 104 15.89 17.14 -8.15
C PRO A 104 15.19 15.82 -8.48
N TRP A 105 15.70 15.09 -9.48
CA TRP A 105 15.16 13.80 -9.92
C TRP A 105 15.79 12.59 -9.20
N LEU A 106 16.90 12.75 -8.46
CA LEU A 106 17.49 11.68 -7.63
C LEU A 106 16.96 11.80 -6.22
N LYS A 107 15.92 11.06 -5.92
CA LYS A 107 15.18 11.13 -4.66
C LYS A 107 15.53 9.99 -3.75
N TYR A 108 15.40 10.24 -2.46
CA TYR A 108 15.50 9.22 -1.42
C TYR A 108 14.31 9.33 -0.46
N TYR A 109 13.99 8.21 0.21
CA TYR A 109 12.95 8.17 1.23
C TYR A 109 13.27 7.08 2.24
N TRP A 110 13.05 7.42 3.51
CA TRP A 110 13.23 6.56 4.66
C TRP A 110 12.06 6.74 5.62
N GLU A 111 11.53 5.62 6.18
CA GLU A 111 10.47 5.60 7.18
C GLU A 111 10.81 4.59 8.27
N TYR A 112 10.76 5.04 9.52
CA TYR A 112 11.05 4.23 10.68
C TYR A 112 9.87 4.25 11.67
N GLU A 113 9.47 3.06 12.16
CA GLU A 113 8.47 2.89 13.20
C GLU A 113 9.16 2.85 14.56
N LEU A 114 8.98 3.91 15.35
CA LEU A 114 9.66 4.07 16.64
C LEU A 114 9.16 3.08 17.68
N GLN A 115 7.83 2.82 17.72
CA GLN A 115 7.23 1.94 18.73
C GLN A 115 7.70 0.49 18.62
N ARG A 116 7.89 0.00 17.39
CA ARG A 116 8.28 -1.40 17.12
C ARG A 116 9.73 -1.53 16.68
N SER A 117 10.50 -0.44 16.71
CA SER A 117 11.91 -0.38 16.31
C SER A 117 12.18 -0.99 14.92
N ASN A 118 11.36 -0.65 13.92
CA ASN A 118 11.39 -1.27 12.61
C ASN A 118 11.67 -0.27 11.49
N LEU A 119 12.67 -0.56 10.65
CA LEU A 119 12.86 0.11 9.37
C LEU A 119 11.73 -0.31 8.41
N LEU A 120 10.88 0.64 8.04
CA LEU A 120 9.74 0.39 7.17
C LEU A 120 10.10 0.54 5.70
N ASP A 121 10.47 1.74 5.30
CA ASP A 121 10.87 2.05 3.93
C ASP A 121 12.32 2.55 3.92
N PHE A 122 13.08 2.13 2.93
CA PHE A 122 14.37 2.69 2.59
C PHE A 122 14.58 2.52 1.08
N ARG A 123 14.48 3.62 0.32
CA ARG A 123 14.53 3.55 -1.14
C ARG A 123 15.18 4.76 -1.76
N VAL A 124 15.82 4.52 -2.89
CA VAL A 124 16.33 5.55 -3.82
C VAL A 124 15.52 5.47 -5.10
N MET A 125 15.19 6.63 -5.65
CA MET A 125 14.37 6.75 -6.85
C MET A 125 15.03 7.68 -7.86
N VAL A 126 15.11 7.24 -9.12
CA VAL A 126 15.52 8.01 -10.26
C VAL A 126 14.27 8.40 -11.05
N GLU A 127 13.84 9.65 -10.94
CA GLU A 127 12.59 10.17 -11.50
C GLU A 127 12.82 11.27 -12.54
N LYS A 128 13.82 11.09 -13.40
CA LYS A 128 14.21 12.10 -14.41
C LYS A 128 13.17 12.28 -15.50
N TRP A 129 12.49 11.19 -15.88
CA TRP A 129 11.47 11.21 -16.94
C TRP A 129 10.13 10.76 -16.37
N GLU A 130 9.04 11.37 -16.80
CA GLU A 130 7.70 11.01 -16.33
C GLU A 130 7.32 9.59 -16.77
N TRP A 131 7.72 9.23 -17.98
CA TRP A 131 7.38 7.93 -18.60
C TRP A 131 8.25 6.76 -18.15
N LEU A 132 9.44 7.02 -17.57
CA LEU A 132 10.36 5.97 -17.10
C LEU A 132 11.08 6.43 -15.85
N LYS A 133 10.85 5.71 -14.78
CA LYS A 133 11.45 5.92 -13.45
C LYS A 133 11.94 4.59 -12.91
N LEU A 134 12.94 4.67 -12.03
CA LEU A 134 13.53 3.51 -11.37
C LEU A 134 13.44 3.69 -9.86
N LYS A 135 13.13 2.62 -9.14
CA LYS A 135 13.13 2.57 -7.68
C LYS A 135 13.89 1.33 -7.23
N VAL A 136 14.76 1.49 -6.22
CA VAL A 136 15.57 0.42 -5.63
C VAL A 136 15.52 0.55 -4.12
N GLY A 137 15.47 -0.57 -3.40
CA GLY A 137 15.46 -0.62 -1.95
C GLY A 137 14.31 -1.41 -1.37
N GLN A 138 13.69 -0.89 -0.30
CA GLN A 138 12.57 -1.52 0.41
C GLN A 138 11.38 -0.56 0.50
N TRP A 139 10.20 -1.00 0.07
CA TRP A 139 8.97 -0.20 0.14
C TRP A 139 7.72 -1.09 0.03
N LYS A 140 6.54 -0.49 0.28
CA LYS A 140 5.25 -1.13 -0.01
C LYS A 140 5.08 -1.28 -1.51
N VAL A 141 4.94 -2.52 -1.99
CA VAL A 141 4.66 -2.81 -3.40
C VAL A 141 3.32 -2.21 -3.81
N GLU A 142 3.24 -1.64 -4.99
CA GLU A 142 2.04 -0.98 -5.54
C GLU A 142 0.97 -1.98 -6.04
N TYR A 143 0.89 -3.16 -5.42
CA TYR A 143 -0.04 -4.23 -5.78
C TYR A 143 -1.50 -3.88 -5.43
N SER A 144 -1.75 -3.37 -4.23
CA SER A 144 -3.08 -3.02 -3.72
C SER A 144 -3.14 -1.53 -3.41
N ARG A 145 -4.19 -0.84 -3.86
CA ARG A 145 -4.47 0.56 -3.53
C ARG A 145 -4.63 0.75 -2.04
N GLU A 146 -5.48 -0.06 -1.42
CA GLU A 146 -5.75 0.01 0.01
C GLU A 146 -4.44 -0.11 0.82
N ARG A 147 -3.57 -1.05 0.45
CA ARG A 147 -2.27 -1.20 1.10
C ARG A 147 -1.34 -0.04 0.85
N ARG A 148 -1.35 0.52 -0.36
CA ARG A 148 -0.46 1.59 -0.79
C ARG A 148 -0.80 2.92 -0.13
N ILE A 149 -2.08 3.24 0.07
CA ILE A 149 -2.52 4.42 0.83
C ILE A 149 -1.84 4.41 2.21
N SER A 150 -1.28 5.56 2.58
CA SER A 150 -0.65 5.76 3.88
C SER A 150 -1.65 5.49 5.00
N SER A 151 -1.23 4.80 6.07
CA SER A 151 -2.12 4.56 7.22
C SER A 151 -2.58 5.82 7.96
N GLY A 152 -1.95 6.97 7.73
CA GLY A 152 -2.46 8.26 8.23
C GLY A 152 -3.41 8.95 7.25
N GLU A 153 -3.59 8.41 6.04
CA GLU A 153 -4.41 8.98 4.97
C GLU A 153 -5.57 8.06 4.58
N GLN A 154 -5.82 7.01 5.36
CA GLN A 154 -6.99 6.14 5.20
C GLN A 154 -8.28 6.90 5.55
N GLY A 155 -9.38 6.61 4.85
CA GLY A 155 -10.72 7.12 5.17
C GLY A 155 -11.35 6.41 6.37
N LEU A 156 -10.90 5.20 6.71
CA LEU A 156 -11.22 4.44 7.91
C LEU A 156 -9.92 4.17 8.68
N MET A 157 -9.99 3.71 9.95
CA MET A 157 -8.81 3.60 10.82
C MET A 157 -7.80 2.60 10.31
N ASP A 158 -8.28 1.45 9.86
CA ASP A 158 -7.45 0.40 9.29
C ASP A 158 -7.99 -0.06 7.94
N ARG A 159 -7.26 -0.98 7.34
CA ARG A 159 -7.61 -1.62 6.10
C ARG A 159 -8.65 -2.71 6.35
N SER A 160 -9.34 -3.11 5.28
CA SER A 160 -10.34 -4.17 5.32
C SER A 160 -9.75 -5.53 5.69
N ILE A 161 -10.62 -6.47 6.07
CA ILE A 161 -10.25 -7.88 6.37
C ILE A 161 -9.50 -8.54 5.21
N ILE A 162 -9.74 -8.13 3.96
CA ILE A 162 -9.04 -8.69 2.78
C ILE A 162 -7.58 -8.25 2.69
N ASN A 163 -7.17 -7.20 3.41
CA ASN A 163 -5.77 -6.77 3.42
C ASN A 163 -4.83 -7.89 3.91
N ARG A 164 -5.25 -8.69 4.90
CA ARG A 164 -4.43 -9.77 5.45
C ARG A 164 -4.14 -10.87 4.42
N PRO A 165 -5.14 -11.49 3.76
CA PRO A 165 -4.91 -12.60 2.84
C PRO A 165 -4.27 -12.19 1.51
N PHE A 166 -4.58 -11.00 0.98
CA PHE A 166 -4.28 -10.69 -0.43
C PHE A 166 -3.18 -9.67 -0.65
N THR A 167 -2.97 -8.72 0.25
CA THR A 167 -2.05 -7.63 -0.08
C THR A 167 -0.58 -8.02 0.06
N VAL A 168 0.27 -7.33 -0.70
CA VAL A 168 1.72 -7.41 -0.59
C VAL A 168 2.20 -6.18 0.17
N ASP A 169 2.90 -6.39 1.29
CA ASP A 169 3.52 -5.31 2.05
C ASP A 169 4.90 -4.96 1.47
N ARG A 170 5.78 -4.54 2.32
CA ARG A 170 7.13 -4.11 1.96
C ARG A 170 7.99 -5.27 1.50
N GLN A 171 8.62 -5.07 0.37
CA GLN A 171 9.57 -6.01 -0.22
C GLN A 171 10.86 -5.27 -0.58
N GLN A 172 11.96 -6.01 -0.61
CA GLN A 172 13.26 -5.52 -1.08
C GLN A 172 13.44 -5.88 -2.54
N GLY A 173 13.78 -4.90 -3.38
CA GLY A 173 13.95 -5.16 -4.81
C GLY A 173 14.16 -3.93 -5.67
N ILE A 174 13.81 -4.09 -6.93
CA ILE A 174 13.92 -3.09 -7.99
C ILE A 174 12.60 -3.00 -8.76
N GLU A 175 12.20 -1.80 -9.15
CA GLU A 175 10.98 -1.53 -9.86
C GLU A 175 11.17 -0.43 -10.92
N LEU A 176 10.69 -0.70 -12.11
CA LEU A 176 10.47 0.30 -13.16
C LEU A 176 9.02 0.78 -13.09
N TYR A 177 8.81 2.08 -13.20
CA TYR A 177 7.48 2.66 -13.18
C TYR A 177 7.43 3.97 -13.95
N GLY A 178 6.24 4.39 -14.31
CA GLY A 178 6.06 5.64 -15.05
C GLY A 178 4.62 5.90 -15.43
N ARG A 179 4.41 7.00 -16.14
CA ARG A 179 3.12 7.38 -16.71
C ARG A 179 3.29 7.70 -18.19
N LEU A 180 2.52 7.01 -19.01
CA LEU A 180 2.42 7.21 -20.45
C LEU A 180 1.21 8.13 -20.67
N LYS A 181 1.46 9.44 -20.63
CA LYS A 181 0.43 10.45 -20.76
C LYS A 181 0.29 10.85 -22.22
N ASN A 182 -0.90 10.66 -22.75
CA ASN A 182 -1.32 11.21 -24.02
C ASN A 182 -2.60 12.03 -23.80
N ASN A 183 -2.95 12.92 -24.72
CA ASN A 183 -4.13 13.74 -24.61
C ASN A 183 -5.41 12.89 -24.61
N GLY A 184 -6.25 13.05 -23.57
CA GLY A 184 -7.54 12.38 -23.45
C GLY A 184 -7.47 11.03 -22.75
N ILE A 185 -8.14 10.02 -23.31
CA ILE A 185 -8.36 8.70 -22.67
C ILE A 185 -7.13 7.78 -22.66
N LEU A 186 -6.07 8.09 -23.42
CA LEU A 186 -4.87 7.28 -23.50
C LEU A 186 -3.84 7.72 -22.45
N ASP A 187 -4.19 7.61 -21.19
CA ASP A 187 -3.35 7.95 -20.04
C ASP A 187 -3.21 6.72 -19.15
N PHE A 188 -1.99 6.19 -19.07
CA PHE A 188 -1.68 4.96 -18.35
C PHE A 188 -0.52 5.17 -17.39
N SER A 189 -0.67 4.67 -16.16
CA SER A 189 0.42 4.52 -15.20
C SER A 189 0.78 3.04 -15.09
N TYR A 190 2.07 2.72 -14.98
CA TYR A 190 2.53 1.33 -14.91
C TYR A 190 3.62 1.13 -13.86
N TRP A 191 3.69 -0.08 -13.33
CA TRP A 191 4.73 -0.56 -12.41
C TRP A 191 5.10 -1.99 -12.78
N ALA A 192 6.39 -2.30 -12.80
CA ALA A 192 6.91 -3.63 -13.03
C ALA A 192 8.12 -3.84 -12.13
N GLY A 193 8.07 -4.81 -11.23
CA GLY A 193 9.07 -5.00 -10.19
C GLY A 193 9.49 -6.46 -10.01
N MET A 194 10.69 -6.59 -9.44
CA MET A 194 11.29 -7.85 -9.05
C MET A 194 11.85 -7.71 -7.64
N PHE A 195 11.46 -8.64 -6.75
CA PHE A 195 11.76 -8.57 -5.32
C PHE A 195 12.28 -9.91 -4.79
N THR A 196 12.95 -9.90 -3.63
CA THR A 196 13.33 -11.14 -2.94
C THR A 196 12.12 -12.00 -2.55
N GLY A 197 10.97 -11.40 -2.22
CA GLY A 197 9.75 -12.15 -1.88
C GLY A 197 9.66 -12.60 -0.42
N THR A 198 10.68 -12.36 0.39
CA THR A 198 10.78 -12.75 1.80
C THR A 198 10.24 -11.70 2.77
N GLY A 199 9.87 -10.52 2.26
CA GLY A 199 9.39 -9.42 3.07
C GLY A 199 10.46 -8.41 3.43
N ARG A 200 10.23 -7.73 4.55
CA ARG A 200 11.05 -6.61 5.03
C ARG A 200 12.19 -7.09 5.92
N GLY A 201 13.38 -6.47 5.76
CA GLY A 201 14.50 -6.60 6.70
C GLY A 201 15.18 -7.96 6.69
N THR A 202 15.06 -8.70 5.59
CA THR A 202 15.73 -9.98 5.41
C THR A 202 17.12 -9.77 4.81
N ASP A 203 18.11 -10.49 5.32
CA ASP A 203 19.49 -10.42 4.85
C ASP A 203 19.76 -11.33 3.64
N SER A 204 18.84 -12.25 3.37
CA SER A 204 18.95 -13.22 2.27
C SER A 204 17.58 -13.56 1.71
N ASN A 205 17.56 -14.18 0.53
CA ASN A 205 16.36 -14.81 0.01
C ASN A 205 16.09 -16.12 0.79
N ASP A 206 14.83 -16.43 1.07
CA ASP A 206 14.38 -17.68 1.72
C ASP A 206 14.55 -18.91 0.82
N ASP A 207 14.64 -18.69 -0.50
CA ASP A 207 14.95 -19.69 -1.50
C ASP A 207 15.68 -19.09 -2.71
N LYS A 208 15.71 -19.78 -3.84
CA LYS A 208 16.35 -19.32 -5.09
C LYS A 208 15.41 -18.57 -6.05
N HIS A 209 14.16 -18.33 -5.65
CA HIS A 209 13.17 -17.70 -6.52
C HIS A 209 12.99 -16.23 -6.12
N LEU A 210 12.52 -15.44 -7.07
CA LEU A 210 12.19 -14.05 -6.87
C LEU A 210 10.69 -13.85 -7.04
N MET A 211 10.15 -12.87 -6.33
CA MET A 211 8.79 -12.39 -6.53
C MET A 211 8.76 -11.46 -7.76
N TYR A 212 7.82 -11.67 -8.65
CA TYR A 212 7.57 -10.80 -9.79
C TYR A 212 6.23 -10.11 -9.63
N PHE A 213 6.19 -8.84 -9.96
CA PHE A 213 5.04 -7.97 -9.83
C PHE A 213 4.85 -7.13 -11.09
N GLY A 214 3.59 -6.93 -11.45
CA GLY A 214 3.18 -6.02 -12.52
C GLY A 214 1.85 -5.36 -12.19
N ARG A 215 1.70 -4.06 -12.53
CA ARG A 215 0.47 -3.28 -12.43
C ARG A 215 0.35 -2.35 -13.62
N LEU A 216 -0.85 -2.29 -14.20
CA LEU A 216 -1.24 -1.31 -15.20
C LEU A 216 -2.48 -0.57 -14.71
N GLN A 217 -2.45 0.75 -14.70
CA GLN A 217 -3.55 1.61 -14.31
C GLN A 217 -3.95 2.49 -15.50
N TRP A 218 -5.22 2.47 -15.85
CA TRP A 218 -5.81 3.32 -16.87
C TRP A 218 -6.52 4.51 -16.21
N ASN A 219 -6.00 5.71 -16.49
CA ASN A 219 -6.55 6.99 -16.03
C ASN A 219 -7.55 7.49 -17.09
N PHE A 220 -8.66 6.78 -17.27
CA PHE A 220 -9.54 6.93 -18.43
C PHE A 220 -10.27 8.28 -18.52
N LEU A 221 -10.27 9.06 -17.45
CA LEU A 221 -10.75 10.46 -17.45
C LEU A 221 -9.60 11.48 -17.56
N GLY A 222 -8.37 11.01 -17.86
CA GLY A 222 -7.20 11.86 -18.12
C GLY A 222 -6.52 12.44 -16.88
N GLU A 223 -6.89 11.96 -15.66
CA GLU A 223 -6.30 12.38 -14.40
C GLU A 223 -5.89 11.17 -13.55
N ASP A 224 -4.65 11.19 -13.05
CA ASP A 224 -4.17 10.23 -12.07
C ASP A 224 -4.50 10.75 -10.66
N ILE A 225 -5.46 10.12 -10.01
CA ILE A 225 -5.91 10.50 -8.65
C ILE A 225 -4.94 10.08 -7.55
N GLY A 226 -3.83 9.38 -7.90
CA GLY A 226 -2.86 8.86 -6.94
C GLY A 226 -3.47 7.89 -5.94
N PHE A 227 -2.73 7.59 -4.86
CA PHE A 227 -3.21 6.73 -3.76
C PHE A 227 -3.76 7.60 -2.62
N LYS A 228 -4.96 8.14 -2.81
CA LYS A 228 -5.68 8.98 -1.83
C LYS A 228 -7.03 8.34 -1.51
N SER A 229 -7.57 8.60 -0.31
CA SER A 229 -8.86 8.07 0.16
C SER A 229 -9.94 9.14 0.34
N THR A 230 -9.59 10.42 0.29
CA THR A 230 -10.52 11.55 0.54
C THR A 230 -10.33 12.62 -0.52
N ASP A 231 -11.42 13.12 -1.09
CA ASP A 231 -11.42 14.20 -2.07
C ASP A 231 -11.43 15.60 -1.41
N PHE A 232 -10.30 16.02 -0.86
CA PHE A 232 -10.15 17.38 -0.31
C PHE A 232 -10.08 18.50 -1.35
N GLU A 233 -9.85 18.15 -2.59
CA GLU A 233 -9.73 19.12 -3.68
C GLU A 233 -11.11 19.48 -4.28
N PHE A 234 -12.14 18.74 -3.90
CA PHE A 234 -13.50 18.91 -4.41
C PHE A 234 -13.52 18.96 -5.94
N HIS A 235 -12.97 17.91 -6.58
CA HIS A 235 -12.85 17.82 -8.03
C HIS A 235 -14.16 18.21 -8.74
N SER A 236 -14.15 19.29 -9.49
CA SER A 236 -15.32 19.79 -10.21
C SER A 236 -15.72 18.90 -11.40
N ARG A 237 -14.80 18.02 -11.84
CA ARG A 237 -15.06 16.98 -12.84
C ARG A 237 -14.66 15.63 -12.24
N PRO A 238 -15.39 14.57 -12.55
CA PRO A 238 -15.01 13.23 -12.10
C PRO A 238 -13.62 12.86 -12.57
N ALA A 239 -12.77 12.35 -11.68
CA ALA A 239 -11.52 11.70 -12.00
C ALA A 239 -11.58 10.26 -11.51
N ALA A 240 -11.24 9.29 -12.38
CA ALA A 240 -11.40 7.88 -12.07
C ALA A 240 -10.34 7.03 -12.75
N ILE A 241 -10.05 5.89 -12.13
CA ILE A 241 -9.10 4.91 -12.63
C ILE A 241 -9.66 3.49 -12.59
N ILE A 242 -9.14 2.64 -13.48
CA ILE A 242 -9.22 1.18 -13.40
C ILE A 242 -7.80 0.66 -13.42
N ALA A 243 -7.46 -0.30 -12.55
CA ALA A 243 -6.15 -0.92 -12.56
C ALA A 243 -6.22 -2.44 -12.43
N LEU A 244 -5.25 -3.10 -13.06
CA LEU A 244 -5.00 -4.52 -12.94
C LEU A 244 -3.59 -4.72 -12.37
N ALA A 245 -3.45 -5.59 -11.38
CA ALA A 245 -2.17 -5.97 -10.82
C ALA A 245 -2.04 -7.47 -10.67
N GLY A 246 -0.81 -7.98 -10.78
CA GLY A 246 -0.51 -9.39 -10.59
C GLY A 246 0.81 -9.59 -9.86
N VAL A 247 0.87 -10.65 -9.05
CA VAL A 247 2.08 -11.08 -8.33
C VAL A 247 2.21 -12.59 -8.45
N THR A 248 3.42 -13.06 -8.70
CA THR A 248 3.79 -14.46 -8.52
C THR A 248 5.00 -14.56 -7.60
N ASN A 249 4.92 -15.44 -6.62
CA ASN A 249 6.03 -15.73 -5.70
C ASN A 249 6.13 -17.23 -5.45
N ARG A 250 7.32 -17.68 -5.09
CA ARG A 250 7.57 -19.03 -4.62
C ARG A 250 8.40 -18.92 -3.34
N SER A 251 7.86 -19.38 -2.23
CA SER A 251 8.46 -19.20 -0.91
C SER A 251 7.94 -20.21 0.11
N PRO A 252 8.44 -20.25 1.33
CA PRO A 252 7.80 -21.00 2.42
C PRO A 252 6.48 -20.37 2.89
N TYR A 253 6.15 -19.14 2.47
CA TYR A 253 5.01 -18.38 2.99
C TYR A 253 3.81 -18.38 2.05
N THR A 254 2.61 -18.28 2.63
CA THR A 254 1.34 -18.13 1.89
C THR A 254 0.76 -16.73 1.98
N ARG A 255 1.31 -15.84 2.84
CA ARG A 255 0.86 -14.48 3.10
C ARG A 255 2.01 -13.48 3.06
N PHE A 256 1.81 -12.35 2.38
CA PHE A 256 2.81 -11.30 2.17
C PHE A 256 2.36 -9.93 2.70
N SER A 257 1.25 -9.87 3.43
CA SER A 257 0.69 -8.61 3.99
C SER A 257 1.42 -8.11 5.23
N GLN A 258 2.30 -8.91 5.79
CA GLN A 258 3.17 -8.55 6.90
C GLN A 258 4.63 -8.58 6.47
N SER A 259 5.44 -7.96 7.30
CA SER A 259 6.89 -8.02 7.15
C SER A 259 7.41 -9.41 7.52
N GLY A 260 8.28 -9.97 6.67
CA GLY A 260 8.88 -11.27 6.90
C GLY A 260 7.98 -12.46 6.52
N GLY A 261 6.94 -12.22 5.69
CA GLY A 261 6.04 -13.27 5.27
C GLY A 261 5.09 -13.74 6.38
N GLY A 262 4.44 -14.87 6.18
CA GLY A 262 3.55 -15.51 7.15
C GLY A 262 2.62 -16.53 6.50
N PHE A 263 1.77 -17.14 7.32
CA PHE A 263 0.85 -18.17 6.90
C PHE A 263 -0.60 -17.71 7.01
N LEU A 264 -1.44 -18.17 6.10
CA LEU A 264 -2.88 -18.11 6.23
C LEU A 264 -3.37 -19.31 7.02
N ASN A 265 -4.55 -19.20 7.64
CA ASN A 265 -5.18 -20.31 8.33
C ASN A 265 -5.32 -21.51 7.39
N GLY A 266 -5.09 -22.72 7.90
CA GLY A 266 -5.10 -23.96 7.11
C GLY A 266 -3.77 -24.28 6.42
N PHE A 267 -2.73 -23.44 6.55
CA PHE A 267 -1.38 -23.71 6.04
C PHE A 267 -0.39 -23.80 7.19
N GLU A 268 0.49 -24.77 7.12
CA GLU A 268 1.60 -24.94 8.06
C GLU A 268 2.84 -24.17 7.62
N ASP A 269 3.81 -24.05 8.52
CA ASP A 269 5.13 -23.50 8.23
C ASP A 269 5.80 -24.27 7.09
N GLY A 270 6.02 -23.60 5.98
CA GLY A 270 6.59 -24.21 4.78
C GLY A 270 8.11 -24.26 4.79
N VAL A 271 8.65 -25.13 3.94
CA VAL A 271 10.06 -25.14 3.61
C VAL A 271 10.36 -24.29 2.38
N ALA A 272 11.64 -24.00 2.14
CA ALA A 272 12.09 -23.18 1.02
C ALA A 272 11.46 -23.61 -0.32
N GLY A 273 10.74 -22.70 -0.97
CA GLY A 273 10.09 -22.91 -2.26
C GLY A 273 8.89 -23.86 -2.26
N GLN A 274 8.30 -24.17 -1.11
CA GLN A 274 7.14 -25.07 -1.01
C GLN A 274 5.93 -24.49 -1.71
N TYR A 275 5.49 -23.29 -1.29
CA TYR A 275 4.27 -22.68 -1.79
C TYR A 275 4.54 -21.82 -3.03
N ARG A 276 3.80 -22.09 -4.12
CA ARG A 276 3.70 -21.15 -5.22
C ARG A 276 2.43 -20.37 -5.09
N VAL A 277 2.56 -19.05 -4.94
CA VAL A 277 1.45 -18.12 -4.79
C VAL A 277 1.33 -17.26 -6.04
N ASN A 278 0.16 -17.31 -6.67
CA ASN A 278 -0.22 -16.40 -7.75
C ASN A 278 -1.43 -15.60 -7.29
N GLN A 279 -1.41 -14.28 -7.47
CA GLN A 279 -2.55 -13.44 -7.09
C GLN A 279 -2.75 -12.31 -8.09
N TYR A 280 -4.01 -11.93 -8.25
CA TYR A 280 -4.47 -10.89 -9.15
C TYR A 280 -5.37 -9.92 -8.40
N ASN A 281 -5.36 -8.67 -8.83
CA ASN A 281 -6.17 -7.58 -8.28
C ASN A 281 -6.77 -6.78 -9.41
N LEU A 282 -8.08 -6.56 -9.36
CA LEU A 282 -8.82 -5.58 -10.16
C LEU A 282 -9.24 -4.44 -9.22
N GLU A 283 -8.87 -3.22 -9.56
CA GLU A 283 -9.09 -2.03 -8.74
C GLU A 283 -9.88 -0.98 -9.51
N THR A 284 -10.79 -0.30 -8.80
CA THR A 284 -11.40 0.94 -9.26
C THR A 284 -11.29 2.04 -8.20
N ALA A 285 -11.13 3.28 -8.63
CA ALA A 285 -11.23 4.42 -7.73
C ALA A 285 -11.76 5.66 -8.48
N LEU A 286 -12.49 6.52 -7.76
CA LEU A 286 -13.10 7.72 -8.29
C LEU A 286 -13.11 8.82 -7.23
N VAL A 287 -12.92 10.07 -7.66
CA VAL A 287 -13.13 11.26 -6.84
C VAL A 287 -13.99 12.27 -7.60
N TYR A 288 -14.95 12.90 -6.89
CA TYR A 288 -15.83 13.93 -7.47
C TYR A 288 -16.53 14.73 -6.38
N ASN A 289 -16.37 16.03 -6.37
CA ASN A 289 -17.10 16.98 -5.53
C ASN A 289 -17.18 16.60 -4.04
N GLY A 290 -16.03 16.21 -3.46
CA GLY A 290 -15.93 15.77 -2.07
C GLY A 290 -16.27 14.29 -1.84
N PHE A 291 -16.79 13.60 -2.85
CA PHE A 291 -17.00 12.15 -2.82
C PHE A 291 -15.75 11.41 -3.26
N SER A 292 -15.42 10.35 -2.55
CA SER A 292 -14.36 9.41 -2.88
C SER A 292 -14.87 7.98 -2.86
N TRP A 293 -14.44 7.21 -3.83
CA TRP A 293 -14.74 5.79 -3.99
C TRP A 293 -13.45 5.01 -4.21
N GLN A 294 -13.38 3.81 -3.65
CA GLN A 294 -12.38 2.81 -3.99
C GLN A 294 -12.93 1.41 -3.81
N SER A 295 -12.51 0.49 -4.67
CA SER A 295 -12.80 -0.93 -4.54
C SER A 295 -11.66 -1.76 -5.10
N GLU A 296 -11.49 -2.95 -4.56
CA GLU A 296 -10.59 -3.97 -5.08
C GLU A 296 -11.29 -5.34 -5.05
N TRP A 297 -11.10 -6.12 -6.09
CA TRP A 297 -11.40 -7.54 -6.13
C TRP A 297 -10.09 -8.32 -6.29
N HIS A 298 -9.92 -9.34 -5.48
CA HIS A 298 -8.71 -10.15 -5.44
C HIS A 298 -9.02 -11.61 -5.67
N HIS A 299 -8.15 -12.26 -6.42
CA HIS A 299 -8.07 -13.71 -6.55
C HIS A 299 -6.67 -14.18 -6.19
N LYS A 300 -6.57 -15.25 -5.40
CA LYS A 300 -5.30 -15.83 -4.98
C LYS A 300 -5.35 -17.34 -5.10
N GLN A 301 -4.30 -17.89 -5.66
CA GLN A 301 -4.05 -19.31 -5.75
C GLN A 301 -2.77 -19.67 -4.98
N VAL A 302 -2.88 -20.60 -4.06
CA VAL A 302 -1.76 -21.19 -3.32
C VAL A 302 -1.63 -22.65 -3.74
N VAL A 303 -0.48 -23.00 -4.30
CA VAL A 303 -0.15 -24.37 -4.72
C VAL A 303 0.93 -24.91 -3.80
N ASP A 304 0.61 -25.95 -3.03
CA ASP A 304 1.59 -26.71 -2.25
C ASP A 304 2.29 -27.70 -3.18
N ARG A 305 3.58 -27.50 -3.38
CA ARG A 305 4.38 -28.27 -4.31
C ARG A 305 5.03 -29.50 -3.70
N LEU A 306 4.88 -29.72 -2.40
CA LEU A 306 5.37 -30.91 -1.72
C LEU A 306 4.32 -32.03 -1.71
N THR A 307 3.05 -31.70 -1.90
CA THR A 307 2.01 -32.72 -2.05
C THR A 307 2.13 -33.40 -3.42
N GLU A 308 1.89 -34.71 -3.49
CA GLU A 308 1.98 -35.49 -4.72
C GLU A 308 1.08 -34.92 -5.85
N THR A 309 -0.07 -34.37 -5.46
CA THR A 309 -1.07 -33.80 -6.38
C THR A 309 -0.93 -32.31 -6.62
N ASN A 310 0.09 -31.63 -6.04
CA ASN A 310 0.19 -30.18 -6.00
C ASN A 310 -1.13 -29.55 -5.50
N ALA A 311 -1.53 -29.88 -4.26
CA ALA A 311 -2.76 -29.40 -3.68
C ALA A 311 -2.89 -27.88 -3.85
N THR A 312 -4.06 -27.45 -4.31
CA THR A 312 -4.28 -26.06 -4.72
C THR A 312 -5.49 -25.50 -3.97
N THR A 313 -5.27 -24.42 -3.21
CA THR A 313 -6.35 -23.66 -2.58
C THR A 313 -6.56 -22.36 -3.36
N ARG A 314 -7.82 -22.03 -3.64
CA ARG A 314 -8.24 -20.79 -4.30
C ARG A 314 -9.02 -19.92 -3.35
N MET A 315 -8.64 -18.67 -3.27
CA MET A 315 -9.23 -17.66 -2.39
C MET A 315 -9.71 -16.48 -3.20
N GLU A 316 -10.82 -15.88 -2.77
CA GLU A 316 -11.34 -14.65 -3.35
C GLU A 316 -11.72 -13.67 -2.27
N GLY A 317 -11.68 -12.38 -2.60
CA GLY A 317 -12.11 -11.34 -1.69
C GLY A 317 -12.28 -10.02 -2.42
N PHE A 318 -13.17 -9.20 -1.87
CA PHE A 318 -13.35 -7.85 -2.38
C PHE A 318 -13.68 -6.89 -1.23
N TYR A 319 -13.41 -5.62 -1.47
CA TYR A 319 -14.01 -4.56 -0.68
C TYR A 319 -14.53 -3.44 -1.59
N VAL A 320 -15.50 -2.71 -1.07
CA VAL A 320 -15.98 -1.44 -1.58
C VAL A 320 -15.96 -0.43 -0.44
N GLN A 321 -15.45 0.77 -0.69
CA GLN A 321 -15.39 1.85 0.29
C GLN A 321 -15.73 3.18 -0.36
N GLY A 322 -16.56 3.97 0.31
CA GLY A 322 -16.86 5.34 -0.07
C GLY A 322 -16.62 6.30 1.08
N GLY A 323 -16.25 7.54 0.77
CA GLY A 323 -16.15 8.65 1.71
C GLY A 323 -16.79 9.91 1.14
N TYR A 324 -17.40 10.74 1.98
CA TYR A 324 -18.06 11.96 1.50
C TYR A 324 -17.91 13.14 2.47
N LEU A 325 -17.32 14.21 1.96
CA LEU A 325 -17.34 15.55 2.55
C LEU A 325 -18.61 16.27 2.07
N ALA A 326 -19.74 16.04 2.74
CA ALA A 326 -21.07 16.40 2.23
C ALA A 326 -21.34 17.91 2.19
N ASN A 327 -20.45 18.75 2.71
CA ASN A 327 -20.59 20.20 2.64
C ASN A 327 -20.59 20.78 1.21
N ALA A 328 -20.19 19.99 0.21
CA ALA A 328 -20.33 20.35 -1.19
C ALA A 328 -21.81 20.45 -1.66
N LEU A 329 -22.70 19.61 -1.10
CA LEU A 329 -24.13 19.58 -1.45
C LEU A 329 -25.02 20.08 -0.32
N ILE A 330 -24.62 19.90 0.94
CA ILE A 330 -25.44 20.18 2.11
C ILE A 330 -24.84 21.38 2.85
N ALA A 331 -25.41 22.57 2.68
CA ALA A 331 -24.84 23.82 3.19
C ALA A 331 -24.65 23.88 4.71
N TRP A 332 -25.48 23.19 5.50
CA TRP A 332 -25.36 23.12 6.96
C TRP A 332 -24.39 22.04 7.44
N TRP A 333 -23.87 21.17 6.52
CA TRP A 333 -22.93 20.13 6.90
C TRP A 333 -21.58 20.72 7.33
N PRO A 334 -21.01 20.26 8.45
CA PRO A 334 -19.70 20.74 8.90
C PRO A 334 -18.61 20.46 7.86
N ARG A 335 -17.89 21.50 7.44
CA ARG A 335 -16.81 21.36 6.44
C ARG A 335 -15.75 20.31 6.78
N PRO A 336 -15.32 20.14 8.06
CA PRO A 336 -14.30 19.14 8.38
C PRO A 336 -14.83 17.71 8.54
N LEU A 337 -16.15 17.47 8.39
CA LEU A 337 -16.74 16.16 8.64
C LEU A 337 -16.88 15.35 7.36
N GLU A 338 -16.23 14.19 7.31
CA GLU A 338 -16.45 13.12 6.33
C GLU A 338 -17.18 11.95 6.97
N ILE A 339 -18.15 11.37 6.26
CA ILE A 339 -18.67 10.05 6.55
C ILE A 339 -18.01 9.07 5.58
N ALA A 340 -17.48 7.97 6.10
CA ALA A 340 -16.89 6.91 5.30
C ALA A 340 -17.54 5.57 5.67
N ALA A 341 -17.79 4.72 4.67
CA ALA A 341 -18.33 3.39 4.88
C ALA A 341 -17.59 2.37 4.02
N ARG A 342 -17.47 1.15 4.52
CA ARG A 342 -16.84 0.01 3.83
C ARG A 342 -17.66 -1.25 4.05
N TYR A 343 -17.72 -2.06 3.00
CA TYR A 343 -18.09 -3.46 3.06
C TYR A 343 -16.99 -4.29 2.43
N ALA A 344 -16.62 -5.40 3.06
CA ALA A 344 -15.61 -6.34 2.56
C ALA A 344 -16.05 -7.77 2.79
N ARG A 345 -15.66 -8.68 1.88
CA ARG A 345 -15.89 -10.10 2.00
C ARG A 345 -14.65 -10.87 1.58
N PHE A 346 -14.33 -11.90 2.33
CA PHE A 346 -13.24 -12.83 2.10
C PHE A 346 -13.75 -14.26 2.10
N THR A 347 -13.40 -15.03 1.08
CA THR A 347 -13.67 -16.46 0.94
C THR A 347 -12.34 -17.21 1.00
N PRO A 348 -12.01 -17.83 2.14
CA PRO A 348 -10.73 -18.53 2.35
C PRO A 348 -10.52 -19.73 1.43
N ASP A 349 -11.58 -20.46 1.08
CA ASP A 349 -11.56 -21.52 0.11
C ASP A 349 -12.84 -21.51 -0.75
N THR A 350 -12.67 -21.25 -2.03
CA THR A 350 -13.79 -21.18 -2.98
C THR A 350 -14.44 -22.55 -3.27
N GLU A 351 -13.80 -23.65 -2.88
CA GLU A 351 -14.34 -24.99 -3.02
C GLU A 351 -15.24 -25.40 -1.84
N ILE A 352 -15.16 -24.65 -0.71
CA ILE A 352 -15.99 -24.86 0.46
C ILE A 352 -17.20 -23.91 0.39
N ARG A 353 -18.40 -24.48 0.25
CA ARG A 353 -19.62 -23.69 0.21
C ARG A 353 -19.92 -23.09 1.61
N GLY A 354 -20.17 -21.76 1.65
CA GLY A 354 -20.50 -21.05 2.88
C GLY A 354 -19.27 -20.73 3.74
N ASP A 355 -18.05 -20.85 3.21
CA ASP A 355 -16.84 -20.41 3.91
C ASP A 355 -16.56 -18.94 3.55
N PHE A 356 -16.91 -18.01 4.47
CA PHE A 356 -16.67 -16.59 4.25
C PHE A 356 -16.46 -15.82 5.57
N GLN A 357 -15.83 -14.67 5.43
CA GLN A 357 -15.73 -13.62 6.45
C GLN A 357 -16.22 -12.32 5.84
N GLU A 358 -17.03 -11.57 6.58
CA GLU A 358 -17.56 -10.28 6.14
C GLU A 358 -17.22 -9.17 7.13
N GLU A 359 -17.11 -7.96 6.62
CA GLU A 359 -16.90 -6.74 7.37
C GLU A 359 -17.82 -5.65 6.85
N ALA A 360 -18.57 -5.00 7.74
CA ALA A 360 -19.26 -3.76 7.49
C ALA A 360 -18.76 -2.70 8.47
N THR A 361 -18.21 -1.60 7.96
CA THR A 361 -17.61 -0.55 8.79
C THR A 361 -18.18 0.81 8.42
N LEU A 362 -18.56 1.59 9.44
CA LEU A 362 -18.97 2.99 9.34
C LEU A 362 -18.03 3.86 10.17
N GLY A 363 -17.51 4.93 9.58
CA GLY A 363 -16.58 5.85 10.21
C GLY A 363 -16.96 7.31 10.00
N PHE A 364 -16.59 8.14 10.97
CA PHE A 364 -16.73 9.59 10.95
C PHE A 364 -15.36 10.20 11.17
N ASN A 365 -14.91 10.99 10.19
CA ASN A 365 -13.63 11.69 10.24
C ASN A 365 -13.87 13.18 10.49
N TRP A 366 -13.28 13.71 11.54
CA TRP A 366 -13.21 15.15 11.77
C TRP A 366 -11.81 15.64 11.46
N PHE A 367 -11.67 16.40 10.38
CA PHE A 367 -10.39 16.91 9.89
C PHE A 367 -10.09 18.31 10.45
N PHE A 368 -9.23 18.42 11.46
CA PHE A 368 -8.71 19.71 11.94
C PHE A 368 -7.76 20.35 10.92
N LYS A 369 -6.93 19.52 10.28
CA LYS A 369 -6.00 19.93 9.21
C LYS A 369 -5.82 18.81 8.18
N ARG A 370 -6.87 18.52 7.37
CA ARG A 370 -6.86 17.36 6.46
C ARG A 370 -6.37 16.10 7.21
N HIS A 371 -5.65 15.20 6.54
CA HIS A 371 -5.07 14.02 7.18
C HIS A 371 -3.92 14.27 8.16
N LYS A 372 -3.39 15.52 8.26
CA LYS A 372 -2.31 15.82 9.22
C LYS A 372 -2.78 15.90 10.67
N ASN A 373 -4.03 16.26 10.88
CA ASN A 373 -4.64 16.26 12.20
C ASN A 373 -6.10 15.91 12.05
N LYS A 374 -6.46 14.68 12.41
CA LYS A 374 -7.83 14.18 12.32
C LYS A 374 -8.19 13.31 13.50
N LEU A 375 -9.45 13.39 13.90
CA LEU A 375 -10.10 12.46 14.82
C LEU A 375 -11.03 11.55 14.00
N THR A 376 -10.90 10.24 14.17
CA THR A 376 -11.80 9.26 13.56
C THR A 376 -12.54 8.50 14.64
N VAL A 377 -13.84 8.31 14.45
CA VAL A 377 -14.69 7.41 15.24
C VAL A 377 -15.25 6.36 14.30
N GLU A 378 -15.17 5.09 14.67
CA GLU A 378 -15.51 3.98 13.78
C GLU A 378 -16.22 2.86 14.54
N VAL A 379 -17.23 2.29 13.89
CA VAL A 379 -17.90 1.04 14.30
C VAL A 379 -17.76 0.04 13.18
N SER A 380 -17.31 -1.16 13.51
CA SER A 380 -17.20 -2.29 12.60
C SER A 380 -18.04 -3.45 13.09
N HIS A 381 -18.68 -4.15 12.16
CA HIS A 381 -19.35 -5.41 12.36
C HIS A 381 -18.66 -6.47 11.49
N PHE A 382 -18.38 -7.61 12.07
CA PHE A 382 -17.73 -8.74 11.41
C PHE A 382 -18.61 -9.98 11.55
N ASP A 383 -18.82 -10.68 10.44
CA ASP A 383 -19.48 -11.98 10.38
C ASP A 383 -18.48 -13.04 9.90
N TYR A 384 -18.61 -14.24 10.43
CA TYR A 384 -17.80 -15.39 10.06
C TYR A 384 -18.63 -16.65 9.95
N GLU A 385 -18.58 -17.31 8.80
CA GLU A 385 -19.24 -18.58 8.55
C GLU A 385 -18.24 -19.59 7.99
N VAL A 386 -18.29 -20.82 8.51
CA VAL A 386 -17.55 -21.96 7.97
C VAL A 386 -18.51 -23.09 7.70
N GLY A 387 -18.86 -23.29 6.43
CA GLY A 387 -19.80 -24.34 6.03
C GLY A 387 -21.18 -24.17 6.68
N ASN A 388 -21.68 -25.21 7.37
CA ASN A 388 -22.99 -25.19 8.04
C ASN A 388 -22.88 -25.01 9.57
N ASN A 389 -21.76 -24.53 10.08
CA ASN A 389 -21.50 -24.45 11.54
C ASN A 389 -22.14 -23.22 12.23
N GLY A 390 -22.95 -22.44 11.50
CA GLY A 390 -23.57 -21.23 12.01
C GLY A 390 -22.71 -19.97 11.72
N ILE A 391 -23.28 -18.82 12.09
CA ILE A 391 -22.62 -17.52 11.93
C ILE A 391 -22.25 -17.02 13.31
N ASP A 392 -20.97 -16.64 13.50
CA ASP A 392 -20.54 -15.85 14.64
C ASP A 392 -20.29 -14.42 14.22
N ASP A 393 -20.65 -13.47 15.07
CA ASP A 393 -20.54 -12.05 14.82
C ASP A 393 -19.75 -11.32 15.90
N LYS A 394 -19.16 -10.20 15.54
CA LYS A 394 -18.40 -9.33 16.45
C LYS A 394 -18.55 -7.87 16.09
N PHE A 395 -18.88 -7.07 17.09
CA PHE A 395 -18.85 -5.62 16.97
C PHE A 395 -17.56 -5.04 17.57
N ARG A 396 -17.03 -4.01 16.91
CA ARG A 396 -15.87 -3.28 17.40
C ARG A 396 -16.11 -1.77 17.28
N PHE A 397 -15.86 -1.06 18.36
CA PHE A 397 -15.86 0.40 18.41
C PHE A 397 -14.44 0.92 18.59
N ARG A 398 -14.05 1.93 17.82
CA ARG A 398 -12.73 2.55 17.90
C ARG A 398 -12.81 4.06 17.83
N VAL A 399 -11.88 4.73 18.51
CA VAL A 399 -11.60 6.17 18.40
C VAL A 399 -10.11 6.34 18.17
N GLN A 400 -9.72 7.09 17.15
CA GLN A 400 -8.29 7.34 16.85
C GLN A 400 -8.03 8.82 16.57
N TRP A 401 -6.97 9.33 17.16
CA TRP A 401 -6.44 10.65 16.85
C TRP A 401 -5.11 10.53 16.13
N ASP A 402 -5.06 11.08 14.92
CA ASP A 402 -3.88 11.15 14.05
C ASP A 402 -3.29 12.56 14.10
N ILE A 403 -1.98 12.66 14.38
CA ILE A 403 -1.22 13.91 14.33
C ILE A 403 0.05 13.67 13.51
N SER A 404 0.29 14.55 12.53
CA SER A 404 1.53 14.59 11.72
C SER A 404 2.12 16.01 11.76
N PHE A 405 3.41 16.11 12.04
CA PHE A 405 4.15 17.37 12.18
C PHE A 405 5.53 17.30 11.52
#